data_e0a85d8ffd481d232b22f01c5fe6d917
#
_entry.id   e0a85d8ffd481d232b22f01c5fe6d917
#
_cell.length_a   1.000
_cell.length_b   1.000
_cell.length_c   1.000
_cell.angle_alpha   90.00
_cell.angle_beta   90.00
_cell.angle_gamma   90.00
#
_symmetry.space_group_name_H-M   'P 1'
#
loop_
_entity.id
_entity.type
_entity.pdbx_description
1 polymer ?
#
loop_
_entity_poly.entity_id
_entity_poly.type
_entity_poly.pdbx_seq_one_letter_code
_entity_poly.pdbx_strand_id
1 'polypeptide(L)'
;MRSVHKRGGGPYQLTRSHCSPPTTSDTSTSRWSSFGYKSQVLGCLLEEQYGLCCYSEIRPDRVGLSFHIEHVENKSQHPQRTFDYNNLAACALDSQSDLEVLKIQGAEVFGGHAPGKSKGVDMARFVSCHMPDCSRFFAYLSDGRVVPADGLSLDEVDRAEYTIDLLNLNSPYLQDLRQSWWDELEALFEEHVDQDMSLQCLAGIDLIPVGANLSQFFSITRNFFGGIAEEVLDQEAGRW
;
A
#
# COMPACT_ATOMS: atom_id res chain seq x y z
N MET A 1 -3.87 4.91 3.55
CA MET A 1 -2.59 4.18 3.25
C MET A 1 -1.88 3.87 4.57
N ARG A 2 -1.69 2.59 4.87
CA ARG A 2 -1.01 2.12 6.09
C ARG A 2 0.51 2.30 5.97
N SER A 3 1.18 2.65 7.08
CA SER A 3 2.65 2.71 7.09
C SER A 3 3.26 1.31 7.01
N VAL A 4 4.36 1.20 6.26
CA VAL A 4 5.14 -0.04 6.12
C VAL A 4 6.42 0.08 6.93
N HIS A 5 6.51 -0.73 7.99
CA HIS A 5 7.69 -0.77 8.85
C HIS A 5 8.67 -1.84 8.38
N LYS A 6 9.91 -1.42 8.17
CA LYS A 6 10.99 -2.34 7.82
C LYS A 6 11.50 -3.07 9.05
N ARG A 7 11.50 -4.42 9.01
CA ARG A 7 11.95 -5.27 10.14
C ARG A 7 13.39 -5.78 9.98
N GLY A 8 14.07 -5.42 8.90
CA GLY A 8 15.42 -5.88 8.64
C GLY A 8 16.02 -5.32 7.35
N GLY A 9 17.16 -5.86 6.94
CA GLY A 9 17.88 -5.45 5.73
C GLY A 9 17.52 -6.23 4.46
N GLY A 10 16.50 -7.09 4.51
CA GLY A 10 16.16 -8.00 3.41
C GLY A 10 17.18 -9.15 3.22
N PRO A 11 17.05 -9.93 2.13
CA PRO A 11 17.95 -11.05 1.86
C PRO A 11 19.40 -10.62 1.64
N TYR A 12 20.35 -11.49 2.04
CA TYR A 12 21.79 -11.25 1.91
C TYR A 12 22.20 -10.83 0.48
N GLN A 13 21.63 -11.44 -0.55
CA GLN A 13 21.97 -11.14 -1.95
C GLN A 13 21.56 -9.71 -2.35
N LEU A 14 20.49 -9.18 -1.79
CA LEU A 14 20.08 -7.78 -1.98
C LEU A 14 21.10 -6.84 -1.31
N THR A 15 21.43 -7.10 -0.04
CA THR A 15 22.42 -6.32 0.71
C THR A 15 23.78 -6.34 0.01
N ARG A 16 24.22 -7.51 -0.49
CA ARG A 16 25.45 -7.63 -1.27
C ARG A 16 25.42 -6.78 -2.55
N SER A 17 24.28 -6.76 -3.25
CA SER A 17 24.12 -5.93 -4.46
C SER A 17 24.11 -4.45 -4.12
N HIS A 18 23.60 -4.08 -2.95
CA HIS A 18 23.58 -2.71 -2.44
C HIS A 18 24.99 -2.20 -2.05
N CYS A 19 25.93 -3.06 -1.65
CA CYS A 19 27.31 -2.66 -1.35
C CYS A 19 28.04 -2.02 -2.55
N SER A 20 27.58 -2.26 -3.77
CA SER A 20 28.09 -1.64 -5.01
C SER A 20 26.92 -1.16 -5.84
N PRO A 21 26.26 -0.07 -5.45
CA PRO A 21 25.03 0.36 -6.07
C PRO A 21 25.26 0.85 -7.50
N PRO A 22 24.26 0.74 -8.40
CA PRO A 22 24.33 1.37 -9.72
C PRO A 22 24.36 2.89 -9.60
N THR A 23 25.02 3.55 -10.56
CA THR A 23 25.18 5.00 -10.56
C THR A 23 24.37 5.70 -11.65
N THR A 24 23.81 4.93 -12.60
CA THR A 24 22.98 5.46 -13.69
C THR A 24 21.67 4.70 -13.82
N SER A 25 20.67 5.32 -14.42
CA SER A 25 19.37 4.72 -14.71
C SER A 25 19.50 3.41 -15.52
N ASP A 26 20.37 3.39 -16.53
CA ASP A 26 20.55 2.22 -17.41
C ASP A 26 21.17 1.06 -16.63
N THR A 27 22.20 1.32 -15.83
CA THR A 27 22.83 0.29 -15.00
C THR A 27 21.87 -0.21 -13.90
N SER A 28 21.03 0.65 -13.35
CA SER A 28 20.01 0.26 -12.37
C SER A 28 18.98 -0.69 -13.00
N THR A 29 18.51 -0.34 -14.19
CA THR A 29 17.51 -1.13 -14.93
C THR A 29 18.07 -2.49 -15.33
N SER A 30 19.27 -2.52 -15.92
CA SER A 30 19.93 -3.76 -16.36
C SER A 30 20.23 -4.70 -15.17
N ARG A 31 20.82 -4.16 -14.09
CA ARG A 31 21.15 -4.97 -12.91
C ARG A 31 19.93 -5.47 -12.16
N TRP A 32 18.87 -4.66 -12.07
CA TRP A 32 17.61 -5.10 -11.48
C TRP A 32 16.93 -6.16 -12.34
N SER A 33 16.93 -6.00 -13.66
CA SER A 33 16.36 -6.98 -14.58
C SER A 33 16.99 -8.37 -14.38
N SER A 34 18.32 -8.44 -14.27
CA SER A 34 19.09 -9.68 -14.10
C SER A 34 19.16 -10.19 -12.65
N PHE A 35 18.59 -9.47 -11.67
CA PHE A 35 18.63 -9.88 -10.26
C PHE A 35 17.71 -11.09 -10.00
N GLY A 36 18.32 -12.25 -9.75
CA GLY A 36 17.63 -13.55 -9.67
C GLY A 36 16.93 -13.84 -8.33
N TYR A 37 17.02 -12.93 -7.33
CA TYR A 37 16.52 -13.17 -5.98
C TYR A 37 15.27 -12.33 -5.64
N LYS A 38 14.54 -11.85 -6.65
CA LYS A 38 13.35 -11.01 -6.48
C LYS A 38 12.26 -11.69 -5.66
N SER A 39 12.03 -12.98 -5.86
CA SER A 39 11.02 -13.74 -5.10
C SER A 39 11.31 -13.78 -3.61
N GLN A 40 12.58 -13.89 -3.22
CA GLN A 40 12.97 -13.85 -1.81
C GLN A 40 12.75 -12.45 -1.21
N VAL A 41 13.11 -11.40 -1.96
CA VAL A 41 12.84 -10.01 -1.54
C VAL A 41 11.34 -9.77 -1.38
N LEU A 42 10.55 -10.19 -2.37
CA LEU A 42 9.10 -10.05 -2.32
C LEU A 42 8.48 -10.78 -1.12
N GLY A 43 8.96 -11.99 -0.81
CA GLY A 43 8.52 -12.72 0.38
C GLY A 43 8.72 -11.93 1.66
N CYS A 44 9.92 -11.36 1.89
CA CYS A 44 10.18 -10.50 3.05
C CYS A 44 9.28 -9.25 3.09
N LEU A 45 9.04 -8.62 1.93
CA LEU A 45 8.18 -7.44 1.85
C LEU A 45 6.71 -7.79 2.17
N LEU A 46 6.23 -8.93 1.70
CA LEU A 46 4.86 -9.38 1.98
C LEU A 46 4.64 -9.71 3.45
N GLU A 47 5.63 -10.30 4.11
CA GLU A 47 5.59 -10.55 5.55
C GLU A 47 5.52 -9.23 6.35
N GLU A 48 6.30 -8.20 5.98
CA GLU A 48 6.28 -6.88 6.62
C GLU A 48 4.98 -6.12 6.36
N GLN A 49 4.35 -6.35 5.20
CA GLN A 49 3.13 -5.68 4.77
C GLN A 49 1.85 -6.48 5.07
N TYR A 50 1.98 -7.66 5.69
CA TYR A 50 0.84 -8.55 5.96
C TYR A 50 0.01 -8.89 4.71
N GLY A 51 0.69 -9.07 3.57
CA GLY A 51 0.06 -9.39 2.30
C GLY A 51 -0.73 -8.25 1.65
N LEU A 52 -0.56 -7.01 2.11
CA LEU A 52 -1.23 -5.83 1.54
C LEU A 52 -0.34 -5.11 0.53
N CYS A 53 -0.97 -4.54 -0.49
CA CYS A 53 -0.32 -3.57 -1.36
C CYS A 53 0.05 -2.30 -0.57
N CYS A 54 1.30 -1.82 -0.72
CA CYS A 54 1.82 -0.67 0.04
C CYS A 54 1.05 0.65 -0.17
N TYR A 55 0.34 0.80 -1.29
CA TYR A 55 -0.36 2.03 -1.63
C TYR A 55 -1.88 1.91 -1.55
N SER A 56 -2.45 0.87 -2.15
CA SER A 56 -3.90 0.70 -2.24
C SER A 56 -4.51 -0.13 -1.11
N GLU A 57 -3.69 -0.86 -0.36
CA GLU A 57 -4.12 -1.82 0.68
C GLU A 57 -5.02 -2.96 0.19
N ILE A 58 -5.11 -3.18 -1.14
CA ILE A 58 -5.78 -4.38 -1.63
C ILE A 58 -4.96 -5.64 -1.31
N ARG A 59 -5.64 -6.77 -1.31
CA ARG A 59 -5.08 -8.12 -1.32
C ARG A 59 -5.08 -8.63 -2.77
N PRO A 60 -3.98 -8.46 -3.54
CA PRO A 60 -3.93 -8.87 -4.94
C PRO A 60 -4.36 -10.33 -5.14
N ASP A 61 -3.93 -11.22 -4.27
CA ASP A 61 -4.30 -12.64 -4.29
C ASP A 61 -5.81 -12.93 -4.14
N ARG A 62 -6.57 -11.99 -3.58
CA ARG A 62 -8.04 -12.11 -3.44
C ARG A 62 -8.81 -11.57 -4.65
N VAL A 63 -8.19 -10.71 -5.42
CA VAL A 63 -8.81 -10.06 -6.58
C VAL A 63 -8.20 -10.52 -7.92
N GLY A 64 -7.44 -11.62 -7.90
CA GLY A 64 -6.84 -12.22 -9.09
C GLY A 64 -5.68 -11.42 -9.68
N LEU A 65 -5.01 -10.60 -8.87
CA LEU A 65 -3.85 -9.81 -9.24
C LEU A 65 -2.57 -10.38 -8.64
N SER A 66 -1.43 -9.91 -9.15
CA SER A 66 -0.11 -10.28 -8.67
C SER A 66 0.58 -9.12 -7.96
N PHE A 67 1.65 -9.44 -7.22
CA PHE A 67 2.53 -8.46 -6.63
C PHE A 67 3.79 -8.25 -7.46
N HIS A 68 4.26 -7.01 -7.49
CA HIS A 68 5.63 -6.68 -7.91
C HIS A 68 6.39 -5.97 -6.80
N ILE A 69 7.73 -5.90 -6.95
CA ILE A 69 8.57 -5.10 -6.07
C ILE A 69 8.62 -3.68 -6.60
N GLU A 70 8.07 -2.79 -5.83
CA GLU A 70 8.05 -1.36 -6.09
C GLU A 70 9.32 -0.70 -5.56
N HIS A 71 9.88 0.23 -6.34
CA HIS A 71 10.89 1.18 -5.89
C HIS A 71 10.20 2.50 -5.53
N VAL A 72 10.05 2.76 -4.25
CA VAL A 72 9.34 3.95 -3.73
C VAL A 72 9.94 5.22 -4.30
N GLU A 73 11.26 5.35 -4.26
CA GLU A 73 12.02 6.31 -5.06
C GLU A 73 12.46 5.65 -6.37
N ASN A 74 12.03 6.20 -7.50
CA ASN A 74 12.25 5.59 -8.81
C ASN A 74 13.73 5.32 -9.10
N LYS A 75 14.05 4.15 -9.64
CA LYS A 75 15.40 3.78 -10.06
C LYS A 75 16.02 4.76 -11.08
N SER A 76 15.20 5.38 -11.90
CA SER A 76 15.66 6.38 -12.89
C SER A 76 16.15 7.66 -12.23
N GLN A 77 15.55 8.06 -11.12
CA GLN A 77 15.91 9.27 -10.36
C GLN A 77 16.97 8.98 -9.29
N HIS A 78 16.88 7.79 -8.68
CA HIS A 78 17.72 7.35 -7.56
C HIS A 78 18.37 5.99 -7.83
N PRO A 79 19.24 5.85 -8.86
CA PRO A 79 19.80 4.56 -9.24
C PRO A 79 20.57 3.88 -8.11
N GLN A 80 21.23 4.64 -7.23
CA GLN A 80 21.95 4.14 -6.06
C GLN A 80 21.05 3.42 -5.04
N ARG A 81 19.73 3.67 -5.05
CA ARG A 81 18.74 3.03 -4.18
C ARG A 81 18.07 1.80 -4.78
N THR A 82 18.57 1.30 -5.93
CA THR A 82 17.97 0.14 -6.62
C THR A 82 17.92 -1.11 -5.75
N PHE A 83 18.96 -1.36 -4.96
CA PHE A 83 19.05 -2.52 -4.08
C PHE A 83 18.95 -2.15 -2.59
N ASP A 84 18.56 -0.92 -2.27
CA ASP A 84 18.30 -0.48 -0.92
C ASP A 84 16.94 -1.03 -0.45
N TYR A 85 16.97 -1.97 0.52
CA TYR A 85 15.75 -2.59 1.03
C TYR A 85 14.76 -1.58 1.60
N ASN A 86 15.25 -0.47 2.18
CA ASN A 86 14.41 0.61 2.69
C ASN A 86 13.75 1.45 1.59
N ASN A 87 14.09 1.19 0.33
CA ASN A 87 13.43 1.80 -0.83
C ASN A 87 12.43 0.84 -1.52
N LEU A 88 12.27 -0.37 -1.03
CA LEU A 88 11.44 -1.38 -1.66
C LEU A 88 10.14 -1.62 -0.91
N ALA A 89 9.05 -1.88 -1.64
CA ALA A 89 7.77 -2.29 -1.09
C ALA A 89 7.09 -3.31 -2.03
N ALA A 90 6.17 -4.12 -1.52
CA ALA A 90 5.30 -4.94 -2.34
C ALA A 90 4.10 -4.10 -2.81
N CYS A 91 3.89 -4.02 -4.11
CA CYS A 91 2.79 -3.27 -4.71
C CYS A 91 1.99 -4.17 -5.64
N ALA A 92 0.69 -3.92 -5.75
CA ALA A 92 -0.20 -4.60 -6.67
C ALA A 92 0.12 -4.22 -8.13
N LEU A 93 -0.36 -5.04 -9.05
CA LEU A 93 -0.20 -4.99 -10.49
C LEU A 93 1.20 -5.39 -10.97
N ASP A 94 1.36 -6.63 -11.39
CA ASP A 94 2.46 -7.01 -12.27
C ASP A 94 2.10 -6.59 -13.71
N SER A 95 2.91 -5.71 -14.29
CA SER A 95 2.62 -4.97 -15.50
C SER A 95 2.34 -5.79 -16.77
N GLN A 96 2.58 -7.09 -16.76
CA GLN A 96 2.37 -7.95 -17.95
C GLN A 96 1.12 -8.84 -17.87
N SER A 97 0.85 -9.45 -16.72
CA SER A 97 -0.26 -10.38 -16.58
C SER A 97 -1.56 -9.71 -16.13
N ASP A 98 -1.47 -8.75 -15.21
CA ASP A 98 -2.65 -8.23 -14.53
C ASP A 98 -3.47 -7.27 -15.40
N LEU A 99 -2.81 -6.50 -16.29
CA LEU A 99 -3.50 -5.62 -17.24
C LEU A 99 -4.37 -6.40 -18.23
N GLU A 100 -3.94 -7.60 -18.64
CA GLU A 100 -4.71 -8.49 -19.51
C GLU A 100 -5.90 -9.10 -18.76
N VAL A 101 -5.68 -9.56 -17.53
CA VAL A 101 -6.71 -10.21 -16.70
C VAL A 101 -7.84 -9.25 -16.36
N LEU A 102 -7.52 -8.05 -15.97
CA LEU A 102 -8.52 -7.05 -15.57
C LEU A 102 -9.05 -6.22 -16.72
N LYS A 103 -8.46 -6.30 -17.91
CA LYS A 103 -8.75 -5.43 -19.06
C LYS A 103 -8.64 -3.94 -18.68
N ILE A 104 -7.67 -3.64 -17.81
CA ILE A 104 -7.43 -2.28 -17.33
C ILE A 104 -6.88 -1.43 -18.48
N GLN A 105 -7.50 -0.28 -18.74
CA GLN A 105 -6.98 0.75 -19.63
C GLN A 105 -5.88 1.55 -18.90
N GLY A 106 -5.01 2.22 -19.63
CA GLY A 106 -3.93 3.02 -19.04
C GLY A 106 -4.38 4.04 -18.00
N ALA A 107 -5.62 4.56 -18.10
CA ALA A 107 -6.21 5.49 -17.14
C ALA A 107 -6.62 4.82 -15.82
N GLU A 108 -6.80 3.51 -15.78
CA GLU A 108 -7.20 2.74 -14.60
C GLU A 108 -6.01 2.16 -13.82
N VAL A 109 -4.82 2.20 -14.40
CA VAL A 109 -3.61 1.72 -13.76
C VAL A 109 -3.26 2.59 -12.55
N PHE A 110 -2.99 1.96 -11.43
CA PHE A 110 -2.74 2.63 -10.14
C PHE A 110 -1.44 2.15 -9.47
N GLY A 111 -1.07 2.80 -8.37
CA GLY A 111 0.09 2.42 -7.57
C GLY A 111 1.42 2.66 -8.27
N GLY A 112 2.35 1.71 -8.14
CA GLY A 112 3.69 1.80 -8.72
C GLY A 112 3.74 1.95 -10.23
N HIS A 113 2.72 1.45 -10.93
CA HIS A 113 2.58 1.53 -12.38
C HIS A 113 1.71 2.69 -12.87
N ALA A 114 1.21 3.54 -11.98
CA ALA A 114 0.43 4.71 -12.37
C ALA A 114 1.21 5.60 -13.36
N PRO A 115 0.55 6.15 -14.40
CA PRO A 115 1.21 6.96 -15.43
C PRO A 115 1.97 8.16 -14.85
N GLY A 116 1.48 8.74 -13.76
CA GLY A 116 2.14 9.84 -13.04
C GLY A 116 3.51 9.45 -12.52
N LYS A 117 3.59 8.27 -11.87
CA LYS A 117 4.82 7.79 -11.24
C LYS A 117 5.94 7.49 -12.24
N SER A 118 5.61 7.05 -13.45
CA SER A 118 6.60 6.76 -14.49
C SER A 118 7.33 8.01 -15.00
N LYS A 119 6.73 9.20 -14.87
CA LYS A 119 7.31 10.49 -15.28
C LYS A 119 8.30 11.07 -14.29
N GLY A 120 8.35 10.52 -13.08
CA GLY A 120 9.19 10.97 -11.99
C GLY A 120 8.37 11.36 -10.76
N VAL A 121 9.01 11.30 -9.60
CA VAL A 121 8.40 11.57 -8.31
C VAL A 121 9.07 12.79 -7.67
N ASP A 122 8.28 13.77 -7.29
CA ASP A 122 8.73 14.84 -6.40
C ASP A 122 8.66 14.33 -4.95
N MET A 123 9.81 13.92 -4.43
CA MET A 123 9.90 13.35 -3.09
C MET A 123 9.60 14.36 -1.97
N ALA A 124 9.64 15.66 -2.24
CA ALA A 124 9.25 16.67 -1.25
C ALA A 124 7.73 16.70 -1.03
N ARG A 125 6.97 16.41 -2.07
CA ARG A 125 5.50 16.36 -2.04
C ARG A 125 4.97 14.95 -1.77
N PHE A 126 5.71 13.92 -2.10
CA PHE A 126 5.24 12.54 -2.02
C PHE A 126 5.10 12.06 -0.57
N VAL A 127 3.92 11.57 -0.21
CA VAL A 127 3.68 10.88 1.06
C VAL A 127 4.04 9.42 0.88
N SER A 128 5.24 9.06 1.32
CA SER A 128 5.77 7.69 1.18
C SER A 128 5.07 6.73 2.14
N CYS A 129 4.82 5.49 1.71
CA CYS A 129 4.33 4.41 2.57
C CYS A 129 5.33 4.03 3.69
N HIS A 130 6.59 4.45 3.60
CA HIS A 130 7.60 4.25 4.64
C HIS A 130 7.61 5.36 5.71
N MET A 131 6.82 6.42 5.55
CA MET A 131 6.63 7.41 6.61
C MET A 131 5.80 6.80 7.74
N PRO A 132 6.24 6.87 9.01
CA PRO A 132 5.53 6.28 10.13
C PRO A 132 4.09 6.80 10.30
N ASP A 133 3.87 8.06 9.95
CA ASP A 133 2.59 8.77 10.07
C ASP A 133 1.87 8.98 8.73
N CYS A 134 2.23 8.24 7.67
CA CYS A 134 1.63 8.43 6.35
C CYS A 134 0.11 8.26 6.34
N SER A 135 -0.44 7.45 7.25
CA SER A 135 -1.89 7.19 7.31
C SER A 135 -2.70 8.43 7.67
N ARG A 136 -2.14 9.39 8.40
CA ARG A 136 -2.85 10.61 8.81
C ARG A 136 -3.16 11.57 7.65
N PHE A 137 -2.50 11.39 6.50
CA PHE A 137 -2.70 12.25 5.33
C PHE A 137 -3.98 11.94 4.55
N PHE A 138 -4.59 10.79 4.76
CA PHE A 138 -5.66 10.29 3.90
C PHE A 138 -6.91 9.95 4.70
N ALA A 139 -8.06 10.39 4.19
CA ALA A 139 -9.38 9.94 4.61
C ALA A 139 -10.06 9.16 3.48
N TYR A 140 -10.97 8.27 3.85
CA TYR A 140 -11.70 7.40 2.94
C TYR A 140 -13.19 7.72 3.05
N LEU A 141 -13.83 7.95 1.91
CA LEU A 141 -15.25 8.26 1.83
C LEU A 141 -16.06 6.99 1.51
N SER A 142 -17.34 7.00 1.86
CA SER A 142 -18.27 5.91 1.57
C SER A 142 -18.46 5.60 0.08
N ASP A 143 -18.17 6.59 -0.79
CA ASP A 143 -18.19 6.40 -2.24
C ASP A 143 -16.86 5.83 -2.82
N GLY A 144 -15.98 5.34 -1.97
CA GLY A 144 -14.71 4.72 -2.33
C GLY A 144 -13.57 5.69 -2.64
N ARG A 145 -13.78 7.02 -2.61
CA ARG A 145 -12.73 8.00 -2.83
C ARG A 145 -11.76 8.09 -1.64
N VAL A 146 -10.50 8.35 -1.98
CA VAL A 146 -9.48 8.80 -1.03
C VAL A 146 -9.32 10.31 -1.18
N VAL A 147 -9.31 11.02 -0.08
CA VAL A 147 -9.18 12.47 -0.03
C VAL A 147 -8.13 12.86 1.03
N PRO A 148 -7.58 14.09 0.99
CA PRO A 148 -6.81 14.60 2.11
C PRO A 148 -7.64 14.55 3.41
N ALA A 149 -7.01 14.14 4.51
CA ALA A 149 -7.67 14.08 5.80
C ALA A 149 -7.95 15.50 6.35
N ASP A 150 -8.94 15.60 7.22
CA ASP A 150 -9.22 16.84 7.93
C ASP A 150 -8.08 17.22 8.89
N GLY A 151 -7.90 18.51 9.11
CA GLY A 151 -6.91 19.04 10.05
C GLY A 151 -5.47 19.10 9.52
N LEU A 152 -5.23 18.80 8.26
CA LEU A 152 -3.94 19.00 7.61
C LEU A 152 -3.66 20.47 7.35
N SER A 153 -2.39 20.89 7.42
CA SER A 153 -1.94 22.18 6.91
C SER A 153 -2.05 22.25 5.37
N LEU A 154 -2.01 23.44 4.79
CA LEU A 154 -2.08 23.61 3.32
C LEU A 154 -0.99 22.83 2.59
N ASP A 155 0.24 22.81 3.11
CA ASP A 155 1.34 22.05 2.52
C ASP A 155 1.11 20.53 2.62
N GLU A 156 0.49 20.06 3.69
CA GLU A 156 0.16 18.65 3.86
C GLU A 156 -1.02 18.21 2.97
N VAL A 157 -2.00 19.09 2.76
CA VAL A 157 -3.08 18.88 1.77
C VAL A 157 -2.48 18.74 0.37
N ASP A 158 -1.59 19.65 -0.05
CA ASP A 158 -0.90 19.57 -1.35
C ASP A 158 -0.14 18.25 -1.50
N ARG A 159 0.53 17.79 -0.45
CA ARG A 159 1.23 16.50 -0.43
C ARG A 159 0.29 15.31 -0.58
N ALA A 160 -0.84 15.33 0.12
CA ALA A 160 -1.85 14.28 0.04
C ALA A 160 -2.47 14.22 -1.37
N GLU A 161 -2.91 15.36 -1.92
CA GLU A 161 -3.46 15.47 -3.28
C GLU A 161 -2.44 15.00 -4.32
N TYR A 162 -1.20 15.49 -4.25
CA TYR A 162 -0.13 15.06 -5.14
C TYR A 162 0.05 13.53 -5.12
N THR A 163 0.04 12.92 -3.93
CA THR A 163 0.23 11.47 -3.78
C THR A 163 -0.95 10.69 -4.33
N ILE A 164 -2.19 11.15 -4.08
CA ILE A 164 -3.41 10.55 -4.62
C ILE A 164 -3.38 10.55 -6.15
N ASP A 165 -3.04 11.68 -6.75
CA ASP A 165 -2.99 11.84 -8.21
C ASP A 165 -1.83 11.07 -8.83
N LEU A 166 -0.62 11.16 -8.22
CA LEU A 166 0.58 10.47 -8.68
C LEU A 166 0.38 8.96 -8.81
N LEU A 167 -0.27 8.38 -7.79
CA LEU A 167 -0.52 6.94 -7.68
C LEU A 167 -1.87 6.52 -8.28
N ASN A 168 -2.67 7.46 -8.81
CA ASN A 168 -4.03 7.23 -9.30
C ASN A 168 -4.87 6.43 -8.29
N LEU A 169 -4.83 6.85 -7.01
CA LEU A 169 -5.54 6.13 -5.96
C LEU A 169 -7.07 6.22 -6.07
N ASN A 170 -7.58 7.16 -6.86
CA ASN A 170 -8.99 7.30 -7.20
C ASN A 170 -9.33 6.73 -8.59
N SER A 171 -8.58 5.72 -9.07
CA SER A 171 -8.99 4.97 -10.26
C SER A 171 -10.37 4.33 -10.04
N PRO A 172 -11.23 4.25 -11.08
CA PRO A 172 -12.57 3.67 -10.95
C PRO A 172 -12.53 2.28 -10.31
N TYR A 173 -11.60 1.43 -10.72
CA TYR A 173 -11.41 0.09 -10.15
C TYR A 173 -11.19 0.10 -8.62
N LEU A 174 -10.32 1.00 -8.12
CA LEU A 174 -10.08 1.10 -6.68
C LEU A 174 -11.25 1.72 -5.93
N GLN A 175 -11.96 2.67 -6.54
CA GLN A 175 -13.18 3.26 -5.95
C GLN A 175 -14.26 2.19 -5.77
N ASP A 176 -14.55 1.41 -6.82
CA ASP A 176 -15.57 0.35 -6.78
C ASP A 176 -15.26 -0.70 -5.69
N LEU A 177 -13.99 -1.11 -5.59
CA LEU A 177 -13.59 -2.07 -4.55
C LEU A 177 -13.73 -1.52 -3.13
N ARG A 178 -13.38 -0.24 -2.92
CA ARG A 178 -13.49 0.41 -1.60
C ARG A 178 -14.93 0.69 -1.22
N GLN A 179 -15.75 1.12 -2.17
CA GLN A 179 -17.18 1.31 -1.96
C GLN A 179 -17.83 0.00 -1.57
N SER A 180 -17.59 -1.08 -2.31
CA SER A 180 -18.12 -2.40 -1.97
C SER A 180 -17.68 -2.87 -0.57
N TRP A 181 -16.43 -2.56 -0.17
CA TRP A 181 -15.93 -2.86 1.17
C TRP A 181 -16.64 -2.04 2.24
N TRP A 182 -16.89 -0.76 1.96
CA TRP A 182 -17.64 0.12 2.87
C TRP A 182 -19.07 -0.36 3.06
N ASP A 183 -19.76 -0.69 1.97
CA ASP A 183 -21.14 -1.21 2.00
C ASP A 183 -21.23 -2.52 2.81
N GLU A 184 -20.23 -3.40 2.68
CA GLU A 184 -20.14 -4.63 3.48
C GLU A 184 -19.95 -4.33 4.98
N LEU A 185 -19.05 -3.40 5.33
CA LEU A 185 -18.84 -2.98 6.72
C LEU A 185 -20.11 -2.37 7.33
N GLU A 186 -20.83 -1.54 6.58
CA GLU A 186 -22.08 -0.91 7.02
C GLU A 186 -23.17 -1.96 7.29
N ALA A 187 -23.35 -2.91 6.37
CA ALA A 187 -24.32 -3.98 6.55
C ALA A 187 -24.00 -4.87 7.77
N LEU A 188 -22.73 -5.24 7.96
CA LEU A 188 -22.30 -6.03 9.12
C LEU A 188 -22.40 -5.24 10.44
N PHE A 189 -22.13 -3.94 10.39
CA PHE A 189 -22.27 -3.06 11.54
C PHE A 189 -23.75 -2.97 11.99
N GLU A 190 -24.68 -2.74 11.06
CA GLU A 190 -26.10 -2.70 11.34
C GLU A 190 -26.61 -4.02 11.93
N GLU A 191 -26.22 -5.15 11.33
CA GLU A 191 -26.57 -6.48 11.84
C GLU A 191 -26.07 -6.69 13.29
N HIS A 192 -24.83 -6.28 13.60
CA HIS A 192 -24.27 -6.43 14.95
C HIS A 192 -24.99 -5.54 15.97
N VAL A 193 -25.37 -4.32 15.59
CA VAL A 193 -26.15 -3.42 16.43
C VAL A 193 -27.54 -4.01 16.71
N ASP A 194 -28.22 -4.51 15.70
CA ASP A 194 -29.56 -5.09 15.83
C ASP A 194 -29.58 -6.35 16.69
N GLN A 195 -28.50 -7.12 16.68
CA GLN A 195 -28.36 -8.36 17.45
C GLN A 195 -27.62 -8.19 18.78
N ASP A 196 -27.31 -6.95 19.20
CA ASP A 196 -26.55 -6.64 20.43
C ASP A 196 -25.21 -7.41 20.51
N MET A 197 -24.52 -7.55 19.34
CA MET A 197 -23.22 -8.20 19.23
C MET A 197 -22.08 -7.19 19.38
N SER A 198 -20.89 -7.70 19.72
CA SER A 198 -19.72 -6.85 19.97
C SER A 198 -19.15 -6.24 18.69
N LEU A 199 -19.14 -4.91 18.61
CA LEU A 199 -18.50 -4.16 17.54
C LEU A 199 -16.96 -4.23 17.59
N GLN A 200 -16.36 -4.42 18.77
CA GLN A 200 -14.93 -4.67 18.91
C GLN A 200 -14.53 -6.01 18.29
N CYS A 201 -15.35 -7.05 18.46
CA CYS A 201 -15.12 -8.33 17.79
C CYS A 201 -15.22 -8.19 16.28
N LEU A 202 -16.21 -7.46 15.77
CA LEU A 202 -16.37 -7.20 14.34
C LEU A 202 -15.16 -6.45 13.78
N ALA A 203 -14.77 -5.33 14.39
CA ALA A 203 -13.60 -4.57 13.97
C ALA A 203 -12.31 -5.41 14.00
N GLY A 204 -12.16 -6.26 15.00
CA GLY A 204 -11.00 -7.13 15.17
C GLY A 204 -10.79 -8.13 14.04
N ILE A 205 -11.86 -8.58 13.38
CA ILE A 205 -11.77 -9.52 12.24
C ILE A 205 -10.85 -8.98 11.14
N ASP A 206 -10.92 -7.69 10.85
CA ASP A 206 -10.19 -7.07 9.75
C ASP A 206 -8.94 -6.30 10.19
N LEU A 207 -8.89 -5.88 11.45
CA LEU A 207 -7.78 -5.09 11.98
C LEU A 207 -6.67 -5.92 12.61
N ILE A 208 -6.95 -7.18 12.99
CA ILE A 208 -5.97 -8.07 13.61
C ILE A 208 -5.46 -9.06 12.56
N PRO A 209 -4.12 -9.23 12.41
CA PRO A 209 -3.59 -10.18 11.44
C PRO A 209 -3.99 -11.62 11.78
N VAL A 210 -4.44 -12.35 10.76
CA VAL A 210 -4.64 -13.80 10.85
C VAL A 210 -3.46 -14.50 10.17
N GLY A 211 -2.60 -15.12 10.94
CA GLY A 211 -1.31 -15.62 10.46
C GLY A 211 -0.41 -14.45 10.02
N ALA A 212 0.05 -14.48 8.78
CA ALA A 212 0.89 -13.43 8.20
C ALA A 212 0.10 -12.40 7.36
N ASN A 213 -1.23 -12.34 7.48
CA ASN A 213 -2.07 -11.55 6.58
C ASN A 213 -3.05 -10.66 7.34
N LEU A 214 -3.27 -9.45 6.82
CA LEU A 214 -4.38 -8.57 7.17
C LEU A 214 -5.51 -8.69 6.12
N SER A 215 -6.71 -8.33 6.50
CA SER A 215 -7.79 -8.06 5.55
C SER A 215 -7.45 -6.85 4.69
N GLN A 216 -7.97 -6.83 3.45
CA GLN A 216 -7.77 -5.66 2.58
C GLN A 216 -8.40 -4.40 3.18
N PHE A 217 -7.92 -3.24 2.75
CA PHE A 217 -8.46 -1.94 3.16
C PHE A 217 -8.46 -1.70 4.68
N PHE A 218 -7.40 -2.13 5.35
CA PHE A 218 -7.17 -1.90 6.77
C PHE A 218 -7.48 -0.46 7.21
N SER A 219 -7.02 0.54 6.44
CA SER A 219 -7.26 1.95 6.76
C SER A 219 -8.72 2.36 6.62
N ILE A 220 -9.50 1.73 5.74
CA ILE A 220 -10.94 1.97 5.62
C ILE A 220 -11.64 1.43 6.86
N THR A 221 -11.39 0.18 7.23
CA THR A 221 -11.97 -0.44 8.43
C THR A 221 -11.62 0.36 9.69
N ARG A 222 -10.35 0.78 9.83
CA ARG A 222 -9.91 1.63 10.95
C ARG A 222 -10.67 2.97 10.98
N ASN A 223 -10.84 3.63 9.82
CA ASN A 223 -11.58 4.88 9.71
C ASN A 223 -13.07 4.70 10.01
N PHE A 224 -13.68 3.61 9.52
CA PHE A 224 -15.09 3.28 9.72
C PHE A 224 -15.44 3.09 11.21
N PHE A 225 -14.65 2.29 11.92
CA PHE A 225 -14.87 2.00 13.35
C PHE A 225 -14.35 3.09 14.30
N GLY A 226 -13.48 3.99 13.84
CA GLY A 226 -12.98 5.12 14.62
C GLY A 226 -12.42 4.70 15.99
N GLY A 227 -13.00 5.21 17.09
CA GLY A 227 -12.53 4.92 18.46
C GLY A 227 -12.54 3.43 18.81
N ILE A 228 -13.51 2.66 18.30
CA ILE A 228 -13.56 1.20 18.51
C ILE A 228 -12.33 0.52 17.88
N ALA A 229 -11.94 0.96 16.68
CA ALA A 229 -10.74 0.45 16.02
C ALA A 229 -9.47 0.73 16.83
N GLU A 230 -9.34 1.93 17.39
CA GLU A 230 -8.18 2.29 18.23
C GLU A 230 -8.12 1.44 19.50
N GLU A 231 -9.26 1.19 20.17
CA GLU A 231 -9.32 0.31 21.32
C GLU A 231 -8.85 -1.12 20.98
N VAL A 232 -9.29 -1.66 19.84
CA VAL A 232 -8.88 -2.99 19.37
C VAL A 232 -7.38 -3.03 19.08
N LEU A 233 -6.85 -2.03 18.40
CA LEU A 233 -5.43 -1.95 18.05
C LEU A 233 -4.54 -1.78 19.28
N ASP A 234 -4.97 -1.00 20.28
CA ASP A 234 -4.23 -0.78 21.52
C ASP A 234 -4.16 -2.07 22.37
N GLN A 235 -5.22 -2.88 22.39
CA GLN A 235 -5.22 -4.17 23.08
C GLN A 235 -4.24 -5.17 22.46
N GLU A 236 -4.00 -5.06 21.17
CA GLU A 236 -3.08 -5.90 20.42
C GLU A 236 -1.69 -5.25 20.24
N ALA A 237 -1.49 -4.04 20.78
CA ALA A 237 -0.22 -3.32 20.69
C ALA A 237 0.93 -4.17 21.25
N GLY A 238 1.96 -4.40 20.42
CA GLY A 238 3.10 -5.25 20.76
C GLY A 238 3.01 -6.71 20.30
N ARG A 239 1.92 -7.13 19.68
CA ARG A 239 1.79 -8.47 19.08
C ARG A 239 2.22 -8.52 17.62
N TRP A 240 2.37 -7.36 16.94
CA TRP A 240 2.66 -7.26 15.50
C TRP A 240 3.23 -5.90 15.05
#